data_13ee61c764e693b7a2d7107e25720f53
#
_entry.id   13ee61c764e693b7a2d7107e25720f53
#
_cell.length_a   1.000
_cell.length_b   1.000
_cell.length_c   1.000
_cell.angle_alpha   90.00
_cell.angle_beta   90.00
_cell.angle_gamma   90.00
#
_symmetry.space_group_name_H-M   'P 1'
#
loop_
_entity.id
_entity.type
_entity.pdbx_description
1 polymer ?
#
loop_
_entity_poly.entity_id
_entity_poly.type
_entity_poly.pdbx_seq_one_letter_code
_entity_poly.pdbx_strand_id
1 'polypeptide(L)'
;AGVHGTDTSWAEFLLWLNDTYGQDGDDSMWMPNQEEYYEYNYYQVHGTTEVNYENEHTIKLTVHLPGQEYFYYPSVTVNLSGIKKEDIKQISSNDEVTGLSFANYENGIMLNIDCRKYLAEHAENFVKRYETNPTSVSAKADALYFVNMLKDSDKKTELKKRVE
;
A
#
# COMPACT_ATOMS: atom_id res chain seq x y z
N ALA A 1 1.23 -4.99 -25.49
CA ALA A 1 0.09 -5.05 -26.41
C ALA A 1 -0.49 -3.64 -26.47
N GLY A 2 -0.31 -2.94 -27.60
CA GLY A 2 -0.90 -1.61 -27.77
C GLY A 2 -2.41 -1.73 -27.88
N VAL A 3 -3.12 -1.07 -27.01
CA VAL A 3 -4.56 -0.84 -27.20
C VAL A 3 -4.66 0.14 -28.36
N HIS A 4 -5.14 -0.34 -29.50
CA HIS A 4 -5.40 0.52 -30.65
C HIS A 4 -6.59 1.42 -30.32
N GLY A 5 -6.33 2.70 -30.21
CA GLY A 5 -7.05 3.76 -29.54
C GLY A 5 -8.42 4.18 -30.09
N THR A 6 -9.35 3.28 -30.31
CA THR A 6 -10.77 3.60 -30.55
C THR A 6 -11.74 2.53 -30.00
N ASP A 7 -11.26 1.56 -29.28
CA ASP A 7 -12.15 0.59 -28.64
C ASP A 7 -12.61 1.16 -27.28
N THR A 8 -13.69 1.91 -27.30
CA THR A 8 -14.32 2.49 -26.10
C THR A 8 -14.79 1.41 -25.14
N SER A 9 -15.11 0.21 -25.62
CA SER A 9 -15.58 -0.90 -24.80
C SER A 9 -14.50 -1.43 -23.85
N TRP A 10 -13.23 -1.44 -24.30
CA TRP A 10 -12.11 -1.83 -23.44
C TRP A 10 -11.79 -0.78 -22.36
N ALA A 11 -11.83 0.48 -22.73
CA ALA A 11 -11.63 1.59 -21.78
C ALA A 11 -12.77 1.62 -20.74
N GLU A 12 -14.01 1.45 -21.16
CA GLU A 12 -15.18 1.37 -20.28
C GLU A 12 -15.09 0.16 -19.33
N PHE A 13 -14.63 -0.99 -19.81
CA PHE A 13 -14.41 -2.17 -18.99
C PHE A 13 -13.34 -1.93 -17.92
N LEU A 14 -12.20 -1.32 -18.27
CA LEU A 14 -11.13 -1.02 -17.31
C LEU A 14 -11.58 0.02 -16.26
N LEU A 15 -12.34 1.03 -16.68
CA LEU A 15 -12.93 2.00 -15.76
C LEU A 15 -13.91 1.31 -14.80
N TRP A 16 -14.84 0.51 -15.34
CA TRP A 16 -15.76 -0.25 -14.50
C TRP A 16 -15.04 -1.16 -13.51
N LEU A 17 -13.96 -1.82 -13.94
CA LEU A 17 -13.16 -2.69 -13.08
C LEU A 17 -12.51 -1.89 -11.93
N ASN A 18 -11.93 -0.73 -12.26
CA ASN A 18 -11.34 0.16 -11.27
C ASN A 18 -12.38 0.76 -10.31
N ASP A 19 -13.52 1.20 -10.85
CA ASP A 19 -14.62 1.79 -10.07
C ASP A 19 -15.34 0.77 -9.18
N THR A 20 -15.22 -0.52 -9.49
CA THR A 20 -15.91 -1.57 -8.73
C THR A 20 -14.97 -2.28 -7.76
N TYR A 21 -13.80 -2.68 -8.21
CA TYR A 21 -12.88 -3.56 -7.48
C TYR A 21 -11.49 -2.96 -7.26
N GLY A 22 -11.14 -1.91 -7.99
CA GLY A 22 -9.87 -1.21 -7.84
C GLY A 22 -9.92 -0.11 -6.80
N GLN A 23 -8.97 0.81 -6.91
CA GLN A 23 -8.76 1.93 -5.99
C GLN A 23 -9.98 2.85 -5.80
N ASP A 24 -10.76 3.06 -6.85
CA ASP A 24 -11.95 3.92 -6.81
C ASP A 24 -13.22 3.16 -6.34
N GLY A 25 -13.12 1.83 -6.18
CA GLY A 25 -14.17 0.94 -5.70
C GLY A 25 -13.93 0.44 -4.28
N ASP A 26 -14.07 -0.87 -4.09
CA ASP A 26 -13.88 -1.53 -2.79
C ASP A 26 -12.42 -1.93 -2.47
N ASP A 27 -11.49 -1.61 -3.37
CA ASP A 27 -10.04 -1.90 -3.29
C ASP A 27 -9.74 -3.41 -3.05
N SER A 28 -10.61 -4.28 -3.55
CA SER A 28 -10.47 -5.74 -3.43
C SER A 28 -9.56 -6.34 -4.50
N MET A 29 -9.22 -5.58 -5.55
CA MET A 29 -8.34 -5.98 -6.64
C MET A 29 -7.11 -5.08 -6.72
N TRP A 30 -5.95 -5.66 -6.46
CA TRP A 30 -4.68 -4.98 -6.69
C TRP A 30 -4.37 -4.87 -8.17
N MET A 31 -4.12 -3.66 -8.66
CA MET A 31 -3.88 -3.35 -10.08
C MET A 31 -2.49 -2.72 -10.27
N PRO A 32 -1.41 -3.47 -10.08
CA PRO A 32 -0.05 -2.95 -10.16
C PRO A 32 0.35 -2.67 -11.61
N ASN A 33 1.32 -1.78 -11.80
CA ASN A 33 2.07 -1.75 -13.05
C ASN A 33 3.02 -2.95 -13.15
N GLN A 34 3.66 -3.14 -14.34
CA GLN A 34 4.52 -4.31 -14.58
C GLN A 34 5.76 -4.34 -13.67
N GLU A 35 6.34 -3.19 -13.39
CA GLU A 35 7.51 -3.06 -12.51
C GLU A 35 7.16 -3.40 -11.07
N GLU A 36 6.10 -2.81 -10.55
CA GLU A 36 5.59 -3.08 -9.22
C GLU A 36 5.25 -4.57 -9.02
N TYR A 37 4.56 -5.18 -9.99
CA TYR A 37 4.26 -6.60 -9.96
C TYR A 37 5.52 -7.47 -10.00
N TYR A 38 6.50 -7.13 -10.84
CA TYR A 38 7.76 -7.87 -10.92
C TYR A 38 8.54 -7.79 -9.60
N GLU A 39 8.72 -6.60 -9.04
CA GLU A 39 9.45 -6.40 -7.80
C GLU A 39 8.74 -7.07 -6.61
N TYR A 40 7.41 -6.95 -6.51
CA TYR A 40 6.63 -7.63 -5.49
C TYR A 40 6.83 -9.14 -5.52
N ASN A 41 6.73 -9.77 -6.69
CA ASN A 41 6.99 -11.21 -6.83
C ASN A 41 8.44 -11.57 -6.51
N TYR A 42 9.39 -10.73 -6.89
CA TYR A 42 10.80 -10.93 -6.53
C TYR A 42 10.98 -10.99 -5.01
N TYR A 43 10.41 -10.06 -4.28
CA TYR A 43 10.48 -10.05 -2.82
C TYR A 43 9.71 -11.20 -2.17
N GLN A 44 8.61 -11.64 -2.75
CA GLN A 44 7.90 -12.84 -2.28
C GLN A 44 8.73 -14.12 -2.39
N VAL A 45 9.60 -14.21 -3.39
CA VAL A 45 10.46 -15.38 -3.62
C VAL A 45 11.77 -15.29 -2.86
N HIS A 46 12.39 -14.13 -2.79
CA HIS A 46 13.75 -13.92 -2.28
C HIS A 46 13.80 -13.25 -0.91
N GLY A 47 12.72 -12.62 -0.50
CA GLY A 47 12.61 -12.05 0.84
C GLY A 47 12.56 -13.12 1.92
N THR A 48 12.98 -12.77 3.11
CA THR A 48 12.85 -13.62 4.28
C THR A 48 12.15 -12.90 5.42
N THR A 49 11.39 -13.67 6.19
CA THR A 49 10.63 -13.15 7.32
C THR A 49 10.93 -14.00 8.55
N GLU A 50 11.32 -13.36 9.64
CA GLU A 50 11.54 -13.98 10.93
C GLU A 50 10.54 -13.43 11.94
N VAL A 51 9.89 -14.34 12.67
CA VAL A 51 8.93 -14.02 13.74
C VAL A 51 9.54 -14.40 15.07
N ASN A 52 9.77 -13.44 15.94
CA ASN A 52 10.31 -13.62 17.27
C ASN A 52 9.30 -13.17 18.33
N TYR A 53 8.95 -14.06 19.23
CA TYR A 53 8.13 -13.76 20.41
C TYR A 53 9.06 -13.25 21.51
N GLU A 54 9.11 -11.93 21.71
CA GLU A 54 9.94 -11.33 22.76
C GLU A 54 9.37 -11.57 24.15
N ASN A 55 8.05 -11.63 24.25
CA ASN A 55 7.30 -12.00 25.46
C ASN A 55 5.85 -12.36 25.09
N GLU A 56 5.00 -12.62 26.09
CA GLU A 56 3.58 -12.99 25.88
C GLU A 56 2.73 -11.93 25.15
N HIS A 57 3.22 -10.70 25.08
CA HIS A 57 2.46 -9.55 24.53
C HIS A 57 3.18 -8.84 23.37
N THR A 58 4.38 -9.30 23.02
CA THR A 58 5.21 -8.61 22.02
C THR A 58 5.76 -9.59 20.99
N ILE A 59 5.43 -9.34 19.75
CA ILE A 59 5.95 -10.07 18.60
C ILE A 59 6.82 -9.09 17.79
N LYS A 60 8.05 -9.50 17.53
CA LYS A 60 8.97 -8.81 16.63
C LYS A 60 9.00 -9.53 15.29
N LEU A 61 8.64 -8.81 14.25
CA LEU A 61 8.77 -9.25 12.87
C LEU A 61 10.00 -8.60 12.25
N THR A 62 10.91 -9.40 11.72
CA THR A 62 12.05 -8.93 10.93
C THR A 62 11.87 -9.40 9.50
N VAL A 63 11.84 -8.44 8.57
CA VAL A 63 11.71 -8.71 7.14
C VAL A 63 12.96 -8.24 6.45
N HIS A 64 13.55 -9.10 5.62
CA HIS A 64 14.69 -8.78 4.78
C HIS A 64 14.26 -8.81 3.31
N LEU A 65 14.41 -7.69 2.62
CA LEU A 65 14.06 -7.51 1.22
C LEU A 65 15.33 -7.34 0.38
N PRO A 66 15.94 -8.42 -0.15
CA PRO A 66 17.15 -8.36 -0.96
C PRO A 66 16.79 -7.89 -2.37
N GLY A 67 16.83 -6.59 -2.60
CA GLY A 67 16.53 -5.98 -3.91
C GLY A 67 17.77 -5.62 -4.70
N GLN A 68 17.56 -5.26 -5.96
CA GLN A 68 18.57 -4.63 -6.80
C GLN A 68 18.56 -3.11 -6.55
N GLU A 69 19.69 -2.44 -6.82
CA GLU A 69 19.83 -0.98 -6.60
C GLU A 69 18.76 -0.17 -7.37
N TYR A 70 18.30 -0.67 -8.50
CA TYR A 70 17.28 -0.03 -9.35
C TYR A 70 15.83 -0.37 -8.98
N PHE A 71 15.59 -1.22 -7.96
CA PHE A 71 14.24 -1.52 -7.52
C PHE A 71 13.62 -0.32 -6.83
N TYR A 72 12.37 -0.02 -7.21
CA TYR A 72 11.65 1.16 -6.78
C TYR A 72 10.51 0.86 -5.79
N TYR A 73 9.98 -0.37 -5.81
CA TYR A 73 8.81 -0.80 -5.04
C TYR A 73 9.11 -1.86 -3.96
N PRO A 74 10.07 -1.63 -3.03
CA PRO A 74 10.38 -2.60 -1.99
C PRO A 74 9.20 -2.73 -1.02
N SER A 75 8.39 -3.74 -1.24
CA SER A 75 7.19 -4.02 -0.45
C SER A 75 6.92 -5.51 -0.35
N VAL A 76 6.27 -5.93 0.73
CA VAL A 76 5.88 -7.31 0.95
C VAL A 76 4.62 -7.40 1.79
N THR A 77 3.83 -8.44 1.54
CA THR A 77 2.70 -8.82 2.38
C THR A 77 3.07 -10.05 3.21
N VAL A 78 2.86 -9.96 4.51
CA VAL A 78 3.12 -11.04 5.46
C VAL A 78 1.82 -11.46 6.12
N ASN A 79 1.50 -12.74 6.08
CA ASN A 79 0.34 -13.31 6.77
C ASN A 79 0.78 -13.91 8.11
N LEU A 80 0.19 -13.44 9.20
CA LEU A 80 0.41 -13.94 10.56
C LEU A 80 -0.86 -14.64 11.05
N SER A 81 -0.76 -15.96 11.23
CA SER A 81 -1.90 -16.76 11.71
C SER A 81 -2.05 -16.69 13.22
N GLY A 82 -3.29 -16.84 13.71
CA GLY A 82 -3.59 -16.96 15.13
C GLY A 82 -3.66 -15.63 15.89
N ILE A 83 -3.58 -14.49 15.20
CA ILE A 83 -3.69 -13.15 15.77
C ILE A 83 -4.82 -12.42 15.04
N LYS A 84 -5.70 -11.75 15.75
CA LYS A 84 -6.72 -10.88 15.16
C LYS A 84 -6.33 -9.42 15.27
N LYS A 85 -6.82 -8.60 14.37
CA LYS A 85 -6.59 -7.15 14.40
C LYS A 85 -7.01 -6.53 15.74
N GLU A 86 -8.09 -7.02 16.31
CA GLU A 86 -8.67 -6.54 17.57
C GLU A 86 -7.77 -6.84 18.78
N ASP A 87 -6.88 -7.84 18.67
CA ASP A 87 -5.93 -8.21 19.72
C ASP A 87 -4.68 -7.31 19.71
N ILE A 88 -4.49 -6.52 18.62
CA ILE A 88 -3.32 -5.67 18.45
C ILE A 88 -3.57 -4.31 19.06
N LYS A 89 -2.87 -4.02 20.15
CA LYS A 89 -2.94 -2.72 20.80
C LYS A 89 -2.15 -1.64 20.06
N GLN A 90 -1.00 -1.99 19.51
CA GLN A 90 -0.11 -1.07 18.82
C GLN A 90 0.79 -1.83 17.84
N ILE A 91 1.03 -1.23 16.70
CA ILE A 91 2.10 -1.61 15.78
C ILE A 91 3.10 -0.45 15.68
N SER A 92 4.39 -0.78 15.66
CA SER A 92 5.47 0.16 15.40
C SER A 92 6.47 -0.44 14.40
N SER A 93 7.19 0.40 13.71
CA SER A 93 8.20 0.00 12.75
C SER A 93 9.42 0.92 12.82
N ASN A 94 10.53 0.48 12.25
CA ASN A 94 11.72 1.30 12.05
C ASN A 94 11.48 2.37 10.96
N ASP A 95 12.48 3.22 10.74
CA ASP A 95 12.38 4.34 9.77
C ASP A 95 12.47 3.89 8.30
N GLU A 96 12.91 2.67 8.03
CA GLU A 96 12.94 2.10 6.68
C GLU A 96 11.53 1.78 6.16
N VAL A 97 10.60 1.47 7.06
CA VAL A 97 9.19 1.27 6.72
C VAL A 97 8.52 2.62 6.55
N THR A 98 8.03 2.90 5.37
CA THR A 98 7.34 4.14 5.01
C THR A 98 5.83 4.00 4.96
N GLY A 99 5.35 2.80 4.60
CA GLY A 99 3.94 2.44 4.61
C GLY A 99 3.70 1.17 5.43
N LEU A 100 2.61 1.16 6.21
CA LEU A 100 2.24 0.03 7.05
C LEU A 100 0.72 -0.02 7.20
N SER A 101 0.13 -1.11 6.79
CA SER A 101 -1.30 -1.37 6.97
C SER A 101 -1.55 -2.83 7.29
N PHE A 102 -2.65 -3.12 7.98
CA PHE A 102 -3.02 -4.49 8.30
C PHE A 102 -4.54 -4.65 8.42
N ALA A 103 -5.00 -5.84 8.09
CA ALA A 103 -6.40 -6.23 8.16
C ALA A 103 -6.53 -7.69 8.61
N ASN A 104 -7.72 -8.06 9.10
CA ASN A 104 -8.03 -9.47 9.33
C ASN A 104 -8.02 -10.22 7.98
N TYR A 105 -7.40 -11.38 7.96
CA TYR A 105 -7.32 -12.25 6.80
C TYR A 105 -7.32 -13.71 7.24
N GLU A 106 -8.26 -14.49 6.75
CA GLU A 106 -8.47 -15.89 7.15
C GLU A 106 -8.52 -16.07 8.68
N ASN A 107 -7.61 -16.89 9.24
CA ASN A 107 -7.48 -17.13 10.68
C ASN A 107 -6.44 -16.24 11.37
N GLY A 108 -6.09 -15.12 10.76
CA GLY A 108 -5.05 -14.22 11.24
C GLY A 108 -5.16 -12.81 10.71
N ILE A 109 -4.01 -12.19 10.50
CA ILE A 109 -3.89 -10.86 9.87
C ILE A 109 -3.00 -10.92 8.64
N MET A 110 -3.32 -10.09 7.68
CA MET A 110 -2.46 -9.73 6.56
C MET A 110 -1.83 -8.37 6.86
N LEU A 111 -0.50 -8.31 6.84
CA LEU A 111 0.29 -7.12 7.12
C LEU A 111 1.03 -6.71 5.85
N ASN A 112 0.74 -5.51 5.35
CA ASN A 112 1.43 -4.92 4.21
C ASN A 112 2.55 -4.00 4.72
N ILE A 113 3.76 -4.27 4.30
CA ILE A 113 4.96 -3.53 4.66
C ILE A 113 5.54 -2.89 3.40
N ASP A 114 5.63 -1.58 3.38
CA ASP A 114 6.14 -0.80 2.26
C ASP A 114 7.38 0.00 2.72
N CYS A 115 8.48 -0.16 1.98
CA CYS A 115 9.76 0.50 2.24
C CYS A 115 10.14 1.47 1.11
N ARG A 116 9.18 1.94 0.29
CA ARG A 116 9.43 2.92 -0.76
C ARG A 116 9.90 4.25 -0.16
N LYS A 117 11.12 4.65 -0.46
CA LYS A 117 11.73 5.87 0.09
C LYS A 117 10.93 7.15 -0.23
N TYR A 118 10.25 7.15 -1.38
CA TYR A 118 9.54 8.33 -1.90
C TYR A 118 8.01 8.28 -1.68
N LEU A 119 7.52 7.33 -0.88
CA LEU A 119 6.07 7.19 -0.66
C LEU A 119 5.45 8.47 -0.07
N ALA A 120 6.11 9.08 0.91
CA ALA A 120 5.63 10.32 1.53
C ALA A 120 5.66 11.51 0.55
N GLU A 121 6.66 11.57 -0.34
CA GLU A 121 6.74 12.58 -1.40
C GLU A 121 5.64 12.40 -2.44
N HIS A 122 5.35 11.15 -2.82
CA HIS A 122 4.23 10.82 -3.70
C HIS A 122 2.90 11.26 -3.09
N ALA A 123 2.64 10.91 -1.84
CA ALA A 123 1.44 11.33 -1.13
C ALA A 123 1.31 12.87 -1.11
N GLU A 124 2.39 13.59 -0.79
CA GLU A 124 2.43 15.06 -0.83
C GLU A 124 2.10 15.61 -2.23
N ASN A 125 2.62 15.01 -3.29
CA ASN A 125 2.38 15.45 -4.67
C ASN A 125 0.91 15.25 -5.08
N PHE A 126 0.29 14.13 -4.70
CA PHE A 126 -1.14 13.90 -4.95
C PHE A 126 -2.03 14.84 -4.13
N VAL A 127 -1.68 15.14 -2.89
CA VAL A 127 -2.40 16.15 -2.08
C VAL A 127 -2.31 17.52 -2.74
N LYS A 128 -1.13 17.97 -3.18
CA LYS A 128 -0.98 19.24 -3.92
C LYS A 128 -1.80 19.26 -5.22
N ARG A 129 -1.83 18.14 -5.94
CA ARG A 129 -2.66 18.01 -7.14
C ARG A 129 -4.15 18.18 -6.83
N TYR A 130 -4.64 17.58 -5.76
CA TYR A 130 -5.99 17.77 -5.28
C TYR A 130 -6.25 19.25 -4.90
N GLU A 131 -5.35 19.89 -4.17
CA GLU A 131 -5.46 21.29 -3.76
C GLU A 131 -5.58 22.26 -4.96
N THR A 132 -5.00 21.91 -6.11
CA THR A 132 -5.15 22.71 -7.34
C THR A 132 -6.50 22.53 -8.02
N ASN A 133 -7.21 21.42 -7.74
CA ASN A 133 -8.55 21.14 -8.26
C ASN A 133 -9.42 20.42 -7.23
N PRO A 134 -9.86 21.12 -6.17
CA PRO A 134 -10.56 20.50 -5.02
C PRO A 134 -11.95 19.92 -5.36
N THR A 135 -12.49 20.22 -6.54
CA THR A 135 -13.76 19.66 -7.01
C THR A 135 -13.61 18.33 -7.75
N SER A 136 -12.37 17.91 -8.03
CA SER A 136 -12.08 16.65 -8.70
C SER A 136 -12.20 15.48 -7.73
N VAL A 137 -13.19 14.62 -7.96
CA VAL A 137 -13.42 13.40 -7.16
C VAL A 137 -12.23 12.44 -7.30
N SER A 138 -11.71 12.24 -8.53
CA SER A 138 -10.57 11.37 -8.77
C SER A 138 -9.29 11.89 -8.10
N ALA A 139 -9.01 13.20 -8.18
CA ALA A 139 -7.83 13.76 -7.51
C ALA A 139 -7.91 13.62 -5.98
N LYS A 140 -9.12 13.70 -5.40
CA LYS A 140 -9.35 13.43 -3.98
C LYS A 140 -9.09 11.96 -3.63
N ALA A 141 -9.63 11.05 -4.43
CA ALA A 141 -9.45 9.61 -4.25
C ALA A 141 -7.97 9.22 -4.31
N ASP A 142 -7.24 9.66 -5.34
CA ASP A 142 -5.80 9.46 -5.49
C ASP A 142 -5.01 9.97 -4.27
N ALA A 143 -5.32 11.19 -3.81
CA ALA A 143 -4.64 11.77 -2.65
C ALA A 143 -4.88 10.96 -1.37
N LEU A 144 -6.12 10.56 -1.11
CA LEU A 144 -6.47 9.72 0.03
C LEU A 144 -5.82 8.34 -0.04
N TYR A 145 -5.75 7.74 -1.23
CA TYR A 145 -5.12 6.45 -1.44
C TYR A 145 -3.65 6.47 -0.99
N PHE A 146 -2.84 7.39 -1.51
CA PHE A 146 -1.43 7.49 -1.12
C PHE A 146 -1.23 7.92 0.33
N VAL A 147 -2.07 8.80 0.86
CA VAL A 147 -2.01 9.19 2.28
C VAL A 147 -2.33 8.00 3.20
N ASN A 148 -3.32 7.19 2.86
CA ASN A 148 -3.69 6.03 3.65
C ASN A 148 -2.62 4.92 3.65
N MET A 149 -1.83 4.81 2.59
CA MET A 149 -0.69 3.88 2.52
C MET A 149 0.43 4.19 3.51
N LEU A 150 0.60 5.47 3.89
CA LEU A 150 1.65 5.88 4.83
C LEU A 150 1.45 5.22 6.20
N LYS A 151 2.56 4.87 6.84
CA LYS A 151 2.52 4.51 8.27
C LYS A 151 2.03 5.69 9.10
N ASP A 152 1.46 5.40 10.26
CA ASP A 152 0.97 6.45 11.17
C ASP A 152 2.13 7.36 11.61
N SER A 153 1.96 8.66 11.37
CA SER A 153 2.95 9.70 11.60
C SER A 153 2.29 11.08 11.60
N ASP A 154 3.01 12.08 12.09
CA ASP A 154 2.58 13.48 12.03
C ASP A 154 2.37 13.91 10.56
N LYS A 155 3.22 13.43 9.64
CA LYS A 155 3.11 13.72 8.21
C LYS A 155 1.82 13.16 7.61
N LYS A 156 1.48 11.91 7.91
CA LYS A 156 0.20 11.32 7.49
C LYS A 156 -0.98 12.14 8.01
N THR A 157 -0.93 12.53 9.28
CA THR A 157 -1.99 13.32 9.92
C THR A 157 -2.14 14.70 9.28
N GLU A 158 -1.01 15.35 8.97
CA GLU A 158 -1.00 16.65 8.26
C GLU A 158 -1.63 16.52 6.87
N LEU A 159 -1.16 15.56 6.07
CA LEU A 159 -1.64 15.35 4.71
C LEU A 159 -3.14 15.00 4.67
N LYS A 160 -3.58 14.15 5.59
CA LYS A 160 -4.98 13.76 5.70
C LYS A 160 -5.89 14.97 5.95
N LYS A 161 -5.52 15.88 6.86
CA LYS A 161 -6.26 17.12 7.12
C LYS A 161 -6.39 18.05 5.91
N ARG A 162 -5.46 17.98 4.96
CA ARG A 162 -5.48 18.80 3.73
C ARG A 162 -6.42 18.26 2.67
N VAL A 163 -6.83 17.00 2.78
CA VAL A 163 -7.74 16.33 1.83
C VAL A 163 -9.17 16.20 2.37
N GLU A 164 -9.34 16.11 3.69
CA GLU A 164 -10.64 16.05 4.36
C GLU A 164 -11.32 17.44 4.42
#